data_da7e679616390b4774ffd988554ad712
#
_entry.id   da7e679616390b4774ffd988554ad712
#
_cell.length_a   1.000
_cell.length_b   1.000
_cell.length_c   1.000
_cell.angle_alpha   90.00
_cell.angle_beta   90.00
_cell.angle_gamma   90.00
#
_symmetry.space_group_name_H-M   'P 1'
#
loop_
_entity.id
_entity.type
_entity.pdbx_description
1 polymer ?
#
loop_
_entity_poly.entity_id
_entity_poly.type
_entity_poly.pdbx_seq_one_letter_code
_entity_poly.pdbx_strand_id
1 'polypeptide(L)'
;MRFLLALLCLVGLVRAETYQDPKAKAFYEAHPDFFRFAQPADLPRDLVWKDGSEQKEFADPRAVRGGVLRQFMASTPPTLRRVGPNANNGFRGELYDNNDFGLLAGHPNTDETIPALATSWAMSADGMTAYFRLDPNAKFTDGQPITADDFFFTFYFHRSPWAKADWYADHYTREWGGITKFDDHTIAIKAPRKRPYQLELLGGLRPTPRQFFKDFGPNYEKA
;
A
#
# COMPACT_ATOMS: atom_id res chain seq x y z
N MET A 1 22.48 28.67 49.04
CA MET A 1 23.08 28.04 47.88
C MET A 1 22.25 26.81 47.53
N ARG A 2 21.27 26.97 46.61
CA ARG A 2 20.38 25.89 46.19
C ARG A 2 20.81 25.45 44.78
N PHE A 3 21.35 24.24 44.67
CA PHE A 3 21.66 23.59 43.41
C PHE A 3 20.36 23.01 42.80
N LEU A 4 19.93 23.58 41.68
CA LEU A 4 18.86 23.04 40.88
C LEU A 4 19.52 22.01 39.90
N LEU A 5 19.26 20.72 40.17
CA LEU A 5 19.59 19.67 39.18
C LEU A 5 18.53 19.68 38.10
N ALA A 6 18.89 20.14 36.91
CA ALA A 6 18.08 19.98 35.70
C ALA A 6 18.26 18.55 35.18
N LEU A 7 17.23 17.73 35.36
CA LEU A 7 17.15 16.38 34.76
C LEU A 7 16.78 16.53 33.28
N LEU A 8 17.77 16.46 32.39
CA LEU A 8 17.53 16.36 30.94
C LEU A 8 16.99 14.95 30.64
N CYS A 9 15.66 14.83 30.47
CA CYS A 9 15.07 13.65 29.82
C CYS A 9 15.48 13.65 28.34
N LEU A 10 16.53 12.91 28.00
CA LEU A 10 16.77 12.47 26.64
C LEU A 10 15.67 11.48 26.26
N VAL A 11 14.60 11.98 25.65
CA VAL A 11 13.66 11.13 24.91
C VAL A 11 14.41 10.70 23.64
N GLY A 12 15.08 9.56 23.73
CA GLY A 12 15.63 8.88 22.57
C GLY A 12 14.47 8.56 21.62
N LEU A 13 14.34 9.30 20.55
CA LEU A 13 13.59 8.87 19.39
C LEU A 13 14.23 7.57 18.91
N VAL A 14 13.69 6.45 19.34
CA VAL A 14 13.94 5.15 18.70
C VAL A 14 13.33 5.28 17.32
N ARG A 15 14.13 5.73 16.35
CA ARG A 15 13.83 5.53 14.94
C ARG A 15 13.75 4.02 14.77
N ALA A 16 12.54 3.49 14.59
CA ALA A 16 12.38 2.12 14.15
C ALA A 16 13.23 1.99 12.89
N GLU A 17 14.28 1.17 12.93
CA GLU A 17 15.05 0.84 11.74
C GLU A 17 14.06 0.23 10.75
N THR A 18 13.74 1.00 9.73
CA THR A 18 12.85 0.55 8.67
C THR A 18 13.57 -0.60 7.98
N TYR A 19 13.02 -1.81 8.09
CA TYR A 19 13.57 -2.99 7.44
C TYR A 19 13.79 -2.68 5.95
N GLN A 20 15.03 -2.72 5.52
CA GLN A 20 15.42 -2.55 4.12
C GLN A 20 15.95 -3.89 3.60
N ASP A 21 15.18 -4.53 2.73
CA ASP A 21 15.65 -5.72 2.02
C ASP A 21 16.70 -5.30 0.96
N PRO A 22 17.97 -5.73 1.10
CA PRO A 22 19.03 -5.40 0.12
C PRO A 22 18.70 -5.86 -1.30
N LYS A 23 17.94 -6.96 -1.46
CA LYS A 23 17.54 -7.49 -2.76
C LYS A 23 16.47 -6.59 -3.40
N ALA A 24 15.52 -6.10 -2.61
CA ALA A 24 14.53 -5.15 -3.07
C ALA A 24 15.20 -3.83 -3.49
N LYS A 25 16.16 -3.34 -2.69
CA LYS A 25 16.95 -2.15 -3.04
C LYS A 25 17.68 -2.31 -4.37
N ALA A 26 18.40 -3.42 -4.55
CA ALA A 26 19.11 -3.71 -5.80
C ALA A 26 18.13 -3.79 -7.00
N PHE A 27 16.93 -4.32 -6.77
CA PHE A 27 15.90 -4.36 -7.79
C PHE A 27 15.39 -2.96 -8.17
N TYR A 28 15.20 -2.07 -7.20
CA TYR A 28 14.80 -0.67 -7.48
C TYR A 28 15.87 0.06 -8.27
N GLU A 29 17.12 -0.08 -7.88
CA GLU A 29 18.28 0.53 -8.56
C GLU A 29 18.46 0.02 -10.00
N ALA A 30 18.10 -1.24 -10.27
CA ALA A 30 18.12 -1.82 -11.60
C ALA A 30 16.96 -1.35 -12.50
N HIS A 31 15.93 -0.71 -11.94
CA HIS A 31 14.75 -0.25 -12.69
C HIS A 31 14.42 1.23 -12.39
N PRO A 32 15.36 2.18 -12.64
CA PRO A 32 15.19 3.59 -12.26
C PRO A 32 14.08 4.32 -13.02
N ASP A 33 13.69 3.81 -14.18
CA ASP A 33 12.55 4.36 -14.95
C ASP A 33 11.21 4.09 -14.27
N PHE A 34 11.14 3.03 -13.47
CA PHE A 34 9.94 2.63 -12.76
C PHE A 34 9.93 3.10 -11.30
N PHE A 35 11.04 2.91 -10.58
CA PHE A 35 11.19 3.27 -9.16
C PHE A 35 11.94 4.59 -9.04
N ARG A 36 11.26 5.62 -8.53
CA ARG A 36 11.83 6.96 -8.38
C ARG A 36 11.81 7.41 -6.94
N PHE A 37 12.89 8.07 -6.55
CA PHE A 37 13.04 8.70 -5.24
C PHE A 37 13.19 10.21 -5.47
N ALA A 38 12.30 11.00 -4.91
CA ALA A 38 12.25 12.44 -5.01
C ALA A 38 12.19 13.06 -3.61
N GLN A 39 12.24 14.38 -3.53
CA GLN A 39 12.05 15.11 -2.28
C GLN A 39 10.64 15.69 -2.21
N PRO A 40 10.09 15.95 -1.02
CA PRO A 40 8.80 16.63 -0.88
C PRO A 40 8.71 17.97 -1.63
N ALA A 41 9.85 18.65 -1.80
CA ALA A 41 9.92 19.90 -2.56
C ALA A 41 9.72 19.73 -4.06
N ASP A 42 9.86 18.51 -4.58
CA ASP A 42 9.68 18.17 -6.01
C ASP A 42 8.21 17.90 -6.35
N LEU A 43 7.30 17.89 -5.36
CA LEU A 43 5.86 17.78 -5.63
C LEU A 43 5.38 18.96 -6.49
N PRO A 44 4.58 18.71 -7.55
CA PRO A 44 3.96 19.77 -8.32
C PRO A 44 3.13 20.71 -7.43
N ARG A 45 3.30 22.02 -7.63
CA ARG A 45 2.64 23.05 -6.79
C ARG A 45 1.18 23.27 -7.15
N ASP A 46 0.78 22.84 -8.32
CA ASP A 46 -0.56 23.00 -8.92
C ASP A 46 -1.50 21.81 -8.63
N LEU A 47 -1.09 20.89 -7.78
CA LEU A 47 -1.92 19.75 -7.40
C LEU A 47 -3.14 20.21 -6.59
N VAL A 48 -4.32 19.81 -7.07
CA VAL A 48 -5.58 20.00 -6.34
C VAL A 48 -5.85 18.73 -5.51
N TRP A 49 -5.60 18.85 -4.21
CA TRP A 49 -5.81 17.76 -3.28
C TRP A 49 -7.28 17.60 -2.92
N LYS A 50 -7.74 16.35 -2.90
CA LYS A 50 -9.06 15.91 -2.43
C LYS A 50 -8.88 14.97 -1.24
N ASP A 51 -9.83 14.96 -0.31
CA ASP A 51 -9.83 14.11 0.88
C ASP A 51 -11.15 13.35 1.09
N GLY A 52 -12.11 13.53 0.18
CA GLY A 52 -13.43 12.88 0.26
C GLY A 52 -14.33 13.42 1.36
N SER A 53 -14.00 14.55 1.98
CA SER A 53 -14.80 15.16 3.06
C SER A 53 -16.21 15.57 2.64
N GLU A 54 -16.44 15.71 1.33
CA GLU A 54 -17.76 15.99 0.76
C GLU A 54 -18.68 14.75 0.73
N GLN A 55 -18.12 13.53 0.90
CA GLN A 55 -18.90 12.30 0.86
C GLN A 55 -19.61 12.05 2.20
N LYS A 56 -20.85 11.62 2.13
CA LYS A 56 -21.65 11.27 3.31
C LYS A 56 -21.19 9.91 3.85
N GLU A 57 -21.29 9.75 5.17
CA GLU A 57 -21.13 8.42 5.76
C GLU A 57 -22.19 7.45 5.20
N PHE A 58 -21.75 6.23 4.88
CA PHE A 58 -22.62 5.18 4.34
C PHE A 58 -23.10 4.20 5.42
N ALA A 59 -22.43 4.18 6.59
CA ALA A 59 -22.80 3.33 7.70
C ALA A 59 -23.98 3.91 8.48
N ASP A 60 -24.81 3.04 9.07
CA ASP A 60 -25.84 3.49 10.02
C ASP A 60 -25.13 4.14 11.24
N PRO A 61 -25.49 5.39 11.59
CA PRO A 61 -24.86 6.08 12.73
C PRO A 61 -25.08 5.37 14.08
N ARG A 62 -26.04 4.44 14.16
CA ARG A 62 -26.27 3.58 15.32
C ARG A 62 -25.42 2.32 15.34
N ALA A 63 -24.66 2.07 14.27
CA ALA A 63 -23.79 0.89 14.19
C ALA A 63 -22.74 0.90 15.30
N VAL A 64 -22.61 -0.22 16.00
CA VAL A 64 -21.65 -0.41 17.08
C VAL A 64 -20.57 -1.38 16.60
N ARG A 65 -19.30 -1.02 16.82
CA ARG A 65 -18.17 -1.88 16.50
C ARG A 65 -18.17 -3.13 17.40
N GLY A 66 -17.87 -4.27 16.81
CA GLY A 66 -17.71 -5.52 17.54
C GLY A 66 -18.64 -6.61 17.03
N GLY A 67 -18.79 -7.66 17.82
CA GLY A 67 -19.55 -8.84 17.46
C GLY A 67 -18.71 -9.91 16.77
N VAL A 68 -19.35 -11.01 16.35
CA VAL A 68 -18.73 -12.14 15.66
C VAL A 68 -19.51 -12.45 14.40
N LEU A 69 -18.88 -12.28 13.25
CA LEU A 69 -19.40 -12.77 11.99
C LEU A 69 -18.91 -14.22 11.78
N ARG A 70 -19.83 -15.17 11.63
CA ARG A 70 -19.52 -16.55 11.31
C ARG A 70 -19.84 -16.82 9.85
N GLN A 71 -18.82 -17.19 9.09
CA GLN A 71 -18.95 -17.50 7.68
C GLN A 71 -18.66 -18.99 7.43
N PHE A 72 -19.31 -19.52 6.42
CA PHE A 72 -19.09 -20.90 5.95
C PHE A 72 -18.19 -20.85 4.72
N MET A 73 -17.17 -21.70 4.71
CA MET A 73 -16.32 -21.94 3.55
C MET A 73 -16.66 -23.31 2.96
N ALA A 74 -16.99 -23.34 1.67
CA ALA A 74 -17.45 -24.55 0.98
C ALA A 74 -16.35 -25.61 0.80
N SER A 75 -15.08 -25.23 0.86
CA SER A 75 -13.94 -26.13 0.70
C SER A 75 -12.73 -25.68 1.50
N THR A 76 -11.91 -26.63 1.93
CA THR A 76 -10.61 -26.32 2.53
C THR A 76 -9.66 -25.73 1.47
N PRO A 77 -9.02 -24.58 1.73
CA PRO A 77 -8.09 -24.02 0.78
C PRO A 77 -6.83 -24.89 0.64
N PRO A 78 -6.32 -25.09 -0.57
CA PRO A 78 -5.10 -25.88 -0.79
C PRO A 78 -3.86 -25.18 -0.25
N THR A 79 -3.91 -23.86 -0.08
CA THR A 79 -2.87 -23.02 0.52
C THR A 79 -3.47 -21.77 1.13
N LEU A 80 -2.81 -21.20 2.13
CA LEU A 80 -3.11 -19.91 2.72
C LEU A 80 -2.24 -18.78 2.10
N ARG A 81 -1.45 -19.08 1.09
CA ARG A 81 -0.61 -18.07 0.42
C ARG A 81 -1.48 -17.06 -0.30
N ARG A 82 -1.05 -15.81 -0.23
CA ARG A 82 -1.69 -14.71 -0.97
C ARG A 82 -1.39 -14.78 -2.47
N VAL A 83 -0.17 -15.17 -2.83
CA VAL A 83 0.35 -15.21 -4.19
C VAL A 83 1.17 -16.47 -4.39
N GLY A 84 1.16 -17.03 -5.59
CA GLY A 84 1.89 -18.23 -5.97
C GLY A 84 0.98 -19.38 -6.37
N PRO A 85 1.52 -20.59 -6.52
CA PRO A 85 0.77 -21.75 -6.92
C PRO A 85 -0.43 -22.02 -6.01
N ASN A 86 -1.60 -22.29 -6.60
CA ASN A 86 -2.87 -22.56 -5.91
C ASN A 86 -3.40 -21.44 -4.99
N ALA A 87 -2.80 -20.23 -5.03
CA ALA A 87 -3.23 -19.10 -4.20
C ALA A 87 -4.58 -18.51 -4.62
N ASN A 88 -4.99 -18.70 -5.88
CA ASN A 88 -6.29 -18.23 -6.36
C ASN A 88 -7.38 -19.25 -5.96
N ASN A 89 -7.90 -19.11 -4.76
CA ASN A 89 -8.91 -19.98 -4.16
C ASN A 89 -9.93 -19.17 -3.33
N GLY A 90 -11.01 -19.80 -2.87
CA GLY A 90 -12.09 -19.14 -2.12
C GLY A 90 -11.62 -18.45 -0.83
N PHE A 91 -10.65 -19.02 -0.12
CA PHE A 91 -10.08 -18.43 1.10
C PHE A 91 -9.44 -17.08 0.83
N ARG A 92 -8.74 -16.95 -0.30
CA ARG A 92 -8.15 -15.69 -0.71
C ARG A 92 -9.21 -14.60 -0.90
N GLY A 93 -10.31 -14.93 -1.62
CA GLY A 93 -11.42 -13.99 -1.83
C GLY A 93 -12.02 -13.54 -0.50
N GLU A 94 -12.33 -14.48 0.38
CA GLU A 94 -12.97 -14.19 1.67
C GLU A 94 -12.06 -13.42 2.64
N LEU A 95 -10.78 -13.73 2.68
CA LEU A 95 -9.90 -13.15 3.69
C LEU A 95 -9.07 -11.97 3.16
N TYR A 96 -8.47 -12.10 1.99
CA TYR A 96 -7.58 -11.06 1.49
C TYR A 96 -8.32 -10.02 0.62
N ASP A 97 -9.06 -10.47 -0.38
CA ASP A 97 -9.64 -9.54 -1.35
C ASP A 97 -10.73 -8.67 -0.73
N ASN A 98 -11.46 -9.19 0.27
CA ASN A 98 -12.51 -8.47 0.99
C ASN A 98 -12.01 -7.64 2.18
N ASN A 99 -10.80 -7.90 2.71
CA ASN A 99 -10.30 -7.25 3.92
C ASN A 99 -9.04 -6.42 3.70
N ASP A 100 -8.39 -6.52 2.54
CA ASP A 100 -7.22 -5.71 2.22
C ASP A 100 -7.66 -4.34 1.68
N PHE A 101 -7.07 -3.28 2.23
CA PHE A 101 -7.30 -1.93 1.79
C PHE A 101 -6.30 -1.52 0.69
N GLY A 102 -6.82 -0.85 -0.36
CA GLY A 102 -6.03 -0.07 -1.29
C GLY A 102 -5.73 1.33 -0.75
N LEU A 103 -5.12 2.16 -1.58
CA LEU A 103 -4.92 3.58 -1.26
C LEU A 103 -6.26 4.31 -1.13
N LEU A 104 -7.19 4.01 -2.02
CA LEU A 104 -8.54 4.57 -2.06
C LEU A 104 -9.58 3.44 -2.14
N ALA A 105 -10.81 3.78 -1.83
CA ALA A 105 -11.97 2.89 -1.96
C ALA A 105 -13.10 3.58 -2.72
N GLY A 106 -14.06 2.81 -3.21
CA GLY A 106 -15.32 3.31 -3.74
C GLY A 106 -16.37 3.45 -2.63
N HIS A 107 -17.10 4.54 -2.62
CA HIS A 107 -18.22 4.72 -1.73
C HIS A 107 -19.38 3.78 -2.15
N PRO A 108 -19.89 2.90 -1.29
CA PRO A 108 -20.78 1.80 -1.68
C PRO A 108 -22.13 2.23 -2.23
N ASN A 109 -22.54 3.47 -2.01
CA ASN A 109 -23.85 3.97 -2.45
C ASN A 109 -23.78 4.95 -3.62
N THR A 110 -22.60 5.57 -3.87
CA THR A 110 -22.46 6.64 -4.87
C THR A 110 -21.40 6.34 -5.93
N ASP A 111 -20.60 5.29 -5.73
CA ASP A 111 -19.41 4.94 -6.53
C ASP A 111 -18.32 6.03 -6.55
N GLU A 112 -18.50 7.09 -5.78
CA GLU A 112 -17.49 8.14 -5.65
C GLU A 112 -16.27 7.65 -4.88
N THR A 113 -15.10 8.22 -5.21
CA THR A 113 -13.85 7.87 -4.54
C THR A 113 -13.82 8.42 -3.12
N ILE A 114 -13.47 7.56 -2.16
CA ILE A 114 -13.27 7.89 -0.75
C ILE A 114 -11.88 7.46 -0.26
N PRO A 115 -11.36 8.08 0.82
CA PRO A 115 -10.08 7.68 1.41
C PRO A 115 -10.14 6.26 1.99
N ALA A 116 -8.98 5.57 1.93
CA ALA A 116 -8.73 4.29 2.61
C ALA A 116 -7.37 4.33 3.31
N LEU A 117 -6.29 3.80 2.72
CA LEU A 117 -4.94 3.96 3.27
C LEU A 117 -4.33 5.34 2.96
N ALA A 118 -4.84 6.04 1.96
CA ALA A 118 -4.49 7.44 1.71
C ALA A 118 -5.57 8.36 2.28
N THR A 119 -5.17 9.39 2.99
CA THR A 119 -6.06 10.43 3.54
C THR A 119 -6.41 11.50 2.53
N SER A 120 -5.58 11.67 1.50
CA SER A 120 -5.85 12.61 0.41
C SER A 120 -5.13 12.18 -0.87
N TRP A 121 -5.66 12.66 -2.00
CA TRP A 121 -5.13 12.35 -3.33
C TRP A 121 -5.26 13.54 -4.27
N ALA A 122 -4.42 13.55 -5.30
CA ALA A 122 -4.50 14.51 -6.40
C ALA A 122 -4.13 13.82 -7.72
N MET A 123 -4.65 14.33 -8.83
CA MET A 123 -4.26 13.88 -10.16
C MET A 123 -3.42 14.94 -10.85
N SER A 124 -2.41 14.50 -11.62
CA SER A 124 -1.73 15.38 -12.55
C SER A 124 -2.68 15.94 -13.61
N ALA A 125 -2.34 17.09 -14.20
CA ALA A 125 -3.17 17.74 -15.20
C ALA A 125 -3.43 16.88 -16.45
N ASP A 126 -2.49 16.01 -16.82
CA ASP A 126 -2.64 15.06 -17.93
C ASP A 126 -3.45 13.81 -17.56
N GLY A 127 -3.77 13.63 -16.27
CA GLY A 127 -4.51 12.49 -15.75
C GLY A 127 -3.72 11.17 -15.72
N MET A 128 -2.39 11.22 -15.86
CA MET A 128 -1.54 10.03 -15.94
C MET A 128 -0.89 9.63 -14.62
N THR A 129 -0.82 10.57 -13.67
CA THR A 129 -0.17 10.34 -12.37
C THR A 129 -1.11 10.72 -11.25
N ALA A 130 -1.32 9.79 -10.31
CA ALA A 130 -2.02 10.05 -9.07
C ALA A 130 -1.01 10.20 -7.93
N TYR A 131 -1.23 11.20 -7.10
CA TYR A 131 -0.45 11.50 -5.90
C TYR A 131 -1.28 11.16 -4.68
N PHE A 132 -0.65 10.56 -3.67
CA PHE A 132 -1.34 10.08 -2.47
C PHE A 132 -0.57 10.50 -1.22
N ARG A 133 -1.30 10.97 -0.20
CA ARG A 133 -0.79 11.13 1.15
C ARG A 133 -1.35 9.99 2.00
N LEU A 134 -0.45 9.16 2.50
CA LEU A 134 -0.80 7.99 3.32
C LEU A 134 -1.22 8.44 4.72
N ASP A 135 -2.11 7.68 5.35
CA ASP A 135 -2.43 7.88 6.76
C ASP A 135 -1.20 7.49 7.61
N PRO A 136 -0.60 8.42 8.37
CA PRO A 136 0.56 8.12 9.20
C PRO A 136 0.23 7.18 10.37
N ASN A 137 -1.06 6.96 10.67
CA ASN A 137 -1.53 6.04 11.70
C ASN A 137 -1.86 4.65 11.16
N ALA A 138 -1.85 4.46 9.83
CA ALA A 138 -2.13 3.18 9.21
C ALA A 138 -1.08 2.13 9.59
N LYS A 139 -1.55 0.95 9.99
CA LYS A 139 -0.70 -0.15 10.46
C LYS A 139 -1.17 -1.48 9.88
N PHE A 140 -0.21 -2.37 9.68
CA PHE A 140 -0.50 -3.78 9.49
C PHE A 140 -1.04 -4.43 10.77
N THR A 141 -1.57 -5.64 10.66
CA THR A 141 -2.13 -6.39 11.80
C THR A 141 -1.10 -6.75 12.88
N ASP A 142 0.18 -6.76 12.54
CA ASP A 142 1.31 -6.94 13.46
C ASP A 142 1.73 -5.64 14.18
N GLY A 143 1.05 -4.53 13.90
CA GLY A 143 1.31 -3.22 14.49
C GLY A 143 2.40 -2.40 13.80
N GLN A 144 3.07 -2.93 12.79
CA GLN A 144 4.06 -2.18 12.01
C GLN A 144 3.38 -1.11 11.15
N PRO A 145 3.97 0.10 11.03
CA PRO A 145 3.40 1.17 10.22
C PRO A 145 3.42 0.82 8.73
N ILE A 146 2.40 1.27 8.01
CA ILE A 146 2.36 1.20 6.55
C ILE A 146 3.02 2.46 6.00
N THR A 147 4.02 2.28 5.14
CA THR A 147 4.79 3.38 4.55
C THR A 147 4.89 3.26 3.03
N ALA A 148 5.43 4.28 2.39
CA ALA A 148 5.72 4.29 0.96
C ALA A 148 6.54 3.07 0.51
N ASP A 149 7.46 2.59 1.35
CA ASP A 149 8.31 1.45 1.03
C ASP A 149 7.52 0.14 0.89
N ASP A 150 6.37 -0.01 1.56
CA ASP A 150 5.52 -1.21 1.43
C ASP A 150 4.82 -1.27 0.07
N PHE A 151 4.53 -0.10 -0.52
CA PHE A 151 4.03 0.00 -1.89
C PHE A 151 5.13 -0.25 -2.93
N PHE A 152 6.35 0.20 -2.68
CA PHE A 152 7.52 -0.15 -3.50
C PHE A 152 7.77 -1.65 -3.46
N PHE A 153 7.71 -2.24 -2.27
CA PHE A 153 7.89 -3.67 -2.08
C PHE A 153 6.81 -4.50 -2.79
N THR A 154 5.58 -3.99 -2.92
CA THR A 154 4.53 -4.64 -3.70
C THR A 154 4.96 -4.90 -5.14
N PHE A 155 5.55 -3.91 -5.79
CA PHE A 155 6.05 -4.08 -7.17
C PHE A 155 7.24 -5.05 -7.24
N TYR A 156 8.18 -4.97 -6.30
CA TYR A 156 9.28 -5.93 -6.23
C TYR A 156 8.77 -7.36 -6.04
N PHE A 157 7.86 -7.55 -5.09
CA PHE A 157 7.28 -8.86 -4.78
C PHE A 157 6.59 -9.47 -6.01
N HIS A 158 5.68 -8.75 -6.62
CA HIS A 158 4.87 -9.28 -7.73
C HIS A 158 5.64 -9.40 -9.06
N ARG A 159 6.60 -8.52 -9.32
CA ARG A 159 7.42 -8.57 -10.55
C ARG A 159 8.59 -9.54 -10.45
N SER A 160 8.88 -10.03 -9.25
CA SER A 160 9.96 -10.99 -9.03
C SER A 160 9.58 -12.37 -9.57
N PRO A 161 10.53 -13.10 -10.19
CA PRO A 161 10.29 -14.48 -10.64
C PRO A 161 10.08 -15.46 -9.48
N TRP A 162 10.42 -15.07 -8.25
CA TRP A 162 10.30 -15.94 -7.09
C TRP A 162 8.87 -16.10 -6.58
N ALA A 163 7.98 -15.17 -6.90
CA ALA A 163 6.55 -15.28 -6.55
C ALA A 163 5.84 -16.43 -7.28
N LYS A 164 6.42 -16.93 -8.40
CA LYS A 164 5.86 -18.01 -9.23
C LYS A 164 4.38 -17.77 -9.57
N ALA A 165 4.08 -16.56 -10.00
CA ALA A 165 2.73 -16.11 -10.30
C ALA A 165 2.75 -15.24 -11.57
N ASP A 166 2.84 -15.88 -12.71
CA ASP A 166 3.08 -15.25 -14.02
C ASP A 166 2.05 -14.18 -14.36
N TRP A 167 0.77 -14.42 -14.01
CA TRP A 167 -0.27 -13.41 -14.21
C TRP A 167 0.01 -12.13 -13.43
N TYR A 168 0.44 -12.24 -12.17
CA TYR A 168 0.79 -11.08 -11.35
C TYR A 168 2.03 -10.37 -11.89
N ALA A 169 3.06 -11.13 -12.27
CA ALA A 169 4.27 -10.58 -12.84
C ALA A 169 3.98 -9.78 -14.12
N ASP A 170 3.15 -10.31 -15.01
CA ASP A 170 2.71 -9.64 -16.22
C ASP A 170 1.87 -8.38 -15.89
N HIS A 171 0.85 -8.51 -15.03
CA HIS A 171 -0.01 -7.41 -14.60
C HIS A 171 0.80 -6.26 -13.99
N TYR A 172 1.65 -6.54 -12.99
CA TYR A 172 2.45 -5.51 -12.31
C TYR A 172 3.58 -4.94 -13.18
N THR A 173 3.88 -5.57 -14.30
CA THR A 173 4.85 -5.05 -15.29
C THR A 173 4.19 -4.17 -16.32
N ARG A 174 3.01 -4.54 -16.83
CA ARG A 174 2.38 -3.87 -17.98
C ARG A 174 1.35 -2.82 -17.60
N GLU A 175 0.69 -3.00 -16.45
CA GLU A 175 -0.45 -2.16 -16.09
C GLU A 175 -0.07 -0.97 -15.22
N TRP A 176 1.21 -0.84 -14.84
CA TRP A 176 1.75 0.21 -14.00
C TRP A 176 2.95 0.87 -14.69
N GLY A 177 2.95 2.19 -14.74
CA GLY A 177 3.98 2.97 -15.42
C GLY A 177 5.13 3.44 -14.53
N GLY A 178 4.97 3.34 -13.21
CA GLY A 178 6.00 3.69 -12.25
C GLY A 178 5.46 4.16 -10.91
N ILE A 179 6.34 4.19 -9.93
CA ILE A 179 6.06 4.70 -8.58
C ILE A 179 7.16 5.65 -8.15
N THR A 180 6.79 6.74 -7.48
CA THR A 180 7.71 7.73 -6.91
C THR A 180 7.46 7.86 -5.42
N LYS A 181 8.51 7.79 -4.61
CA LYS A 181 8.49 8.11 -3.18
C LYS A 181 9.03 9.52 -2.98
N PHE A 182 8.28 10.37 -2.27
CA PHE A 182 8.71 11.71 -1.86
C PHE A 182 9.17 11.74 -0.40
N ASP A 183 8.45 11.00 0.44
CA ASP A 183 8.77 10.72 1.84
C ASP A 183 8.08 9.41 2.27
N ASP A 184 8.07 9.09 3.55
CA ASP A 184 7.49 7.84 4.06
C ASP A 184 5.96 7.77 3.92
N HIS A 185 5.30 8.92 3.72
CA HIS A 185 3.83 9.02 3.64
C HIS A 185 3.34 9.72 2.37
N THR A 186 4.21 10.00 1.40
CA THR A 186 3.82 10.65 0.15
C THR A 186 4.38 9.89 -1.04
N ILE A 187 3.49 9.39 -1.89
CA ILE A 187 3.85 8.66 -3.10
C ILE A 187 3.10 9.20 -4.32
N ALA A 188 3.67 8.96 -5.49
CA ALA A 188 2.94 9.10 -6.75
C ALA A 188 3.01 7.80 -7.55
N ILE A 189 1.92 7.48 -8.24
CA ILE A 189 1.81 6.31 -9.09
C ILE A 189 1.45 6.77 -10.50
N LYS A 190 2.27 6.38 -11.46
CA LYS A 190 2.10 6.71 -12.87
C LYS A 190 1.44 5.56 -13.61
N ALA A 191 0.46 5.86 -14.45
CA ALA A 191 -0.13 4.92 -15.37
C ALA A 191 0.75 4.77 -16.65
N PRO A 192 0.77 3.59 -17.27
CA PRO A 192 1.49 3.39 -18.54
C PRO A 192 0.73 3.99 -19.74
N ARG A 193 -0.58 4.16 -19.61
CA ARG A 193 -1.48 4.73 -20.63
C ARG A 193 -2.74 5.29 -19.96
N LYS A 194 -3.40 6.22 -20.63
CA LYS A 194 -4.67 6.79 -20.15
C LYS A 194 -5.80 5.77 -20.30
N ARG A 195 -6.65 5.70 -19.26
CA ARG A 195 -7.82 4.81 -19.19
C ARG A 195 -9.02 5.52 -18.55
N PRO A 196 -10.23 5.06 -18.82
CA PRO A 196 -11.36 5.34 -17.95
C PRO A 196 -11.06 4.87 -16.52
N TYR A 197 -11.61 5.53 -15.51
CA TYR A 197 -11.44 5.16 -14.09
C TYR A 197 -9.97 5.09 -13.65
N GLN A 198 -9.15 6.03 -14.15
CA GLN A 198 -7.70 6.03 -13.93
C GLN A 198 -7.34 6.16 -12.44
N LEU A 199 -8.08 7.00 -11.70
CA LEU A 199 -7.84 7.22 -10.28
C LEU A 199 -8.13 5.94 -9.48
N GLU A 200 -9.23 5.26 -9.77
CA GLU A 200 -9.64 4.02 -9.10
C GLU A 200 -8.63 2.90 -9.35
N LEU A 201 -8.12 2.80 -10.58
CA LEU A 201 -7.07 1.83 -10.92
C LEU A 201 -5.79 2.08 -10.10
N LEU A 202 -5.32 3.34 -10.05
CA LEU A 202 -4.10 3.68 -9.31
C LEU A 202 -4.32 3.65 -7.79
N GLY A 203 -5.49 4.06 -7.33
CA GLY A 203 -5.92 4.02 -5.93
C GLY A 203 -6.15 2.61 -5.40
N GLY A 204 -6.36 1.63 -6.27
CA GLY A 204 -6.50 0.22 -5.90
C GLY A 204 -5.21 -0.48 -5.49
N LEU A 205 -4.04 0.17 -5.60
CA LEU A 205 -2.77 -0.43 -5.18
C LEU A 205 -2.78 -0.72 -3.67
N ARG A 206 -2.38 -1.94 -3.31
CA ARG A 206 -2.34 -2.44 -1.93
C ARG A 206 -0.89 -2.61 -1.47
N PRO A 207 -0.55 -2.31 -0.22
CA PRO A 207 0.79 -2.51 0.31
C PRO A 207 1.07 -3.98 0.58
N THR A 208 2.32 -4.38 0.46
CA THR A 208 2.79 -5.71 0.85
C THR A 208 3.72 -5.58 2.07
N PRO A 209 3.42 -6.26 3.21
CA PRO A 209 4.18 -6.12 4.44
C PRO A 209 5.60 -6.67 4.29
N ARG A 210 6.58 -5.79 4.16
CA ARG A 210 8.01 -6.13 3.95
C ARG A 210 8.56 -7.01 5.07
N GLN A 211 8.20 -6.71 6.31
CA GLN A 211 8.67 -7.44 7.49
C GLN A 211 8.17 -8.88 7.52
N PHE A 212 6.99 -9.15 7.00
CA PHE A 212 6.45 -10.51 6.87
C PHE A 212 7.21 -11.31 5.79
N PHE A 213 7.56 -10.64 4.69
CA PHE A 213 8.26 -11.24 3.55
C PHE A 213 9.78 -11.02 3.58
N LYS A 214 10.39 -10.84 4.76
CA LYS A 214 11.83 -10.56 4.93
C LYS A 214 12.74 -11.60 4.27
N ASP A 215 12.29 -12.86 4.18
CA ASP A 215 13.03 -13.96 3.58
C ASP A 215 12.62 -14.25 2.12
N PHE A 216 11.85 -13.32 1.50
CA PHE A 216 11.45 -13.45 0.12
C PHE A 216 12.63 -13.55 -0.82
N GLY A 217 12.64 -14.58 -1.68
CA GLY A 217 13.73 -14.86 -2.57
C GLY A 217 13.60 -16.21 -3.29
N PRO A 218 14.70 -16.77 -3.84
CA PRO A 218 14.69 -17.99 -4.64
C PRO A 218 14.06 -19.23 -3.97
N ASN A 219 14.00 -19.23 -2.64
CA ASN A 219 13.45 -20.34 -1.85
C ASN A 219 12.02 -20.09 -1.36
N TYR A 220 11.35 -19.03 -1.84
CA TYR A 220 10.01 -18.65 -1.38
C TYR A 220 8.96 -19.78 -1.50
N GLU A 221 9.07 -20.65 -2.50
CA GLU A 221 8.17 -21.81 -2.64
C GLU A 221 8.30 -22.86 -1.53
N LYS A 222 9.45 -22.88 -0.86
CA LYS A 222 9.77 -23.89 0.18
C LYS A 222 9.43 -23.42 1.58
N ALA A 223 9.01 -22.16 1.73
CA ALA A 223 8.71 -21.54 3.01
C ALA A 223 7.27 -21.78 3.48
#